data_6983f8df13c1058d8b0905d2f1d6f289
#
_entry.id   6983f8df13c1058d8b0905d2f1d6f289
#
_cell.length_a   1.000
_cell.length_b   1.000
_cell.length_c   1.000
_cell.angle_alpha   90.00
_cell.angle_beta   90.00
_cell.angle_gamma   90.00
#
_symmetry.space_group_name_H-M   'P 1'
#
loop_
_entity.id
_entity.type
_entity.pdbx_description
1 polymer ?
#
loop_
_entity_poly.entity_id
_entity_poly.type
_entity_poly.pdbx_seq_one_letter_code
_entity_poly.pdbx_strand_id
1 'polypeptide(L)'
;MKACPAREEALALLKKYNKEPFHIQHGLTVEGTMRWYANELGYGEDADFWATVGLLHDVDFEKWPEEHCIKAPELLREIGCSEELIHAVCSHGYGICCDVEPEHEMEKVLFAADE
;
A
#
# COMPACT_ATOMS: atom_id res chain seq x y z
N MET A 1 -9.83 11.00 5.40
CA MET A 1 -9.49 10.37 4.13
C MET A 1 -10.59 9.47 3.62
N LYS A 2 -10.51 9.05 2.37
CA LYS A 2 -11.53 8.21 1.78
C LYS A 2 -11.59 6.85 2.46
N ALA A 3 -12.74 6.18 2.31
CA ALA A 3 -12.90 4.85 2.84
C ALA A 3 -11.93 3.88 2.19
N CYS A 4 -11.48 2.90 2.95
CA CYS A 4 -10.63 1.84 2.46
C CYS A 4 -11.33 0.50 2.71
N PRO A 5 -10.89 -0.58 2.05
CA PRO A 5 -11.49 -1.89 2.28
C PRO A 5 -11.25 -2.36 3.71
N ALA A 6 -12.07 -3.28 4.18
CA ALA A 6 -11.84 -3.88 5.48
C ALA A 6 -10.49 -4.62 5.46
N ARG A 7 -9.83 -4.68 6.61
CA ARG A 7 -8.52 -5.32 6.69
C ARG A 7 -8.56 -6.78 6.20
N GLU A 8 -9.66 -7.47 6.46
CA GLU A 8 -9.81 -8.85 6.02
C GLU A 8 -9.79 -8.98 4.50
N GLU A 9 -10.45 -8.03 3.81
CA GLU A 9 -10.48 -8.02 2.35
C GLU A 9 -9.11 -7.67 1.78
N ALA A 10 -8.43 -6.71 2.39
CA ALA A 10 -7.10 -6.30 1.95
C ALA A 10 -6.10 -7.45 2.13
N LEU A 11 -6.14 -8.12 3.28
CA LEU A 11 -5.24 -9.23 3.54
C LEU A 11 -5.52 -10.41 2.61
N ALA A 12 -6.80 -10.66 2.31
CA ALA A 12 -7.18 -11.72 1.38
C ALA A 12 -6.64 -11.42 -0.03
N LEU A 13 -6.72 -10.17 -0.46
CA LEU A 13 -6.17 -9.76 -1.75
C LEU A 13 -4.66 -9.96 -1.79
N LEU A 14 -3.95 -9.55 -0.74
CA LEU A 14 -2.51 -9.73 -0.67
C LEU A 14 -2.14 -11.20 -0.79
N LYS A 15 -2.83 -12.08 -0.05
CA LYS A 15 -2.58 -13.51 -0.08
C LYS A 15 -2.97 -14.17 -1.40
N LYS A 16 -3.94 -13.60 -2.11
CA LYS A 16 -4.37 -14.12 -3.40
C LYS A 16 -3.24 -14.03 -4.44
N TYR A 17 -2.48 -12.96 -4.40
CA TYR A 17 -1.43 -12.69 -5.39
C TYR A 17 -0.03 -12.89 -4.86
N ASN A 18 0.13 -13.21 -3.58
CA ASN A 18 1.43 -13.41 -2.96
C ASN A 18 1.40 -14.69 -2.12
N LYS A 19 2.16 -15.69 -2.54
CA LYS A 19 2.21 -16.99 -1.85
C LYS A 19 3.43 -17.11 -0.97
N GLU A 20 4.49 -16.35 -1.25
CA GLU A 20 5.72 -16.39 -0.47
C GLU A 20 5.52 -15.74 0.90
N PRO A 21 5.82 -16.47 1.99
CA PRO A 21 5.67 -15.89 3.35
C PRO A 21 6.44 -14.58 3.51
N PHE A 22 7.57 -14.43 2.85
CA PHE A 22 8.39 -13.23 2.92
C PHE A 22 7.62 -11.98 2.45
N HIS A 23 6.91 -12.10 1.33
CA HIS A 23 6.14 -10.97 0.79
C HIS A 23 4.97 -10.60 1.69
N ILE A 24 4.31 -11.60 2.27
CA ILE A 24 3.21 -11.36 3.19
C ILE A 24 3.74 -10.72 4.48
N GLN A 25 4.86 -11.21 4.99
CA GLN A 25 5.50 -10.67 6.18
C GLN A 25 5.90 -9.21 5.97
N HIS A 26 6.47 -8.89 4.81
CA HIS A 26 6.85 -7.53 4.47
C HIS A 26 5.63 -6.59 4.47
N GLY A 27 4.53 -7.03 3.86
CA GLY A 27 3.29 -6.25 3.86
C GLY A 27 2.78 -5.98 5.26
N LEU A 28 2.80 -7.01 6.12
CA LEU A 28 2.35 -6.87 7.51
C LEU A 28 3.26 -5.93 8.30
N THR A 29 4.56 -5.98 8.04
CA THR A 29 5.53 -5.11 8.70
C THR A 29 5.29 -3.65 8.33
N VAL A 30 5.12 -3.37 7.03
CA VAL A 30 4.88 -2.00 6.58
C VAL A 30 3.51 -1.51 7.03
N GLU A 31 2.51 -2.40 7.10
CA GLU A 31 1.20 -2.06 7.67
C GLU A 31 1.36 -1.49 9.08
N GLY A 32 2.09 -2.19 9.94
CA GLY A 32 2.30 -1.76 11.32
C GLY A 32 3.10 -0.46 11.40
N THR A 33 4.12 -0.33 10.57
CA THR A 33 4.95 0.86 10.51
C THR A 33 4.14 2.09 10.11
N MET A 34 3.32 1.96 9.07
CA MET A 34 2.49 3.06 8.60
C MET A 34 1.46 3.48 9.64
N ARG A 35 0.86 2.50 10.35
CA ARG A 35 -0.08 2.80 11.41
C ARG A 35 0.60 3.57 12.53
N TRP A 36 1.82 3.18 12.89
CA TRP A 36 2.58 3.86 13.92
C TRP A 36 2.85 5.32 13.54
N TYR A 37 3.32 5.54 12.31
CA TYR A 37 3.59 6.90 11.84
C TYR A 37 2.33 7.75 11.78
N ALA A 38 1.20 7.17 11.38
CA ALA A 38 -0.06 7.92 11.35
C ALA A 38 -0.39 8.48 12.73
N ASN A 39 -0.24 7.65 13.77
CA ASN A 39 -0.50 8.09 15.14
C ASN A 39 0.50 9.13 15.62
N GLU A 40 1.78 8.94 15.32
CA GLU A 40 2.83 9.86 15.75
C GLU A 40 2.76 11.23 15.09
N LEU A 41 2.31 11.27 13.82
CA LEU A 41 2.26 12.51 13.06
C LEU A 41 0.91 13.23 13.17
N GLY A 42 0.01 12.73 14.01
CA GLY A 42 -1.28 13.38 14.23
C GLY A 42 -2.39 12.96 13.27
N TYR A 43 -2.21 11.87 12.54
CA TYR A 43 -3.21 11.35 11.60
C TYR A 43 -3.90 10.10 12.16
N GLY A 44 -4.09 10.02 13.47
CA GLY A 44 -4.66 8.83 14.10
C GLY A 44 -6.03 8.42 13.55
N GLU A 45 -6.83 9.39 13.09
CA GLU A 45 -8.13 9.10 12.50
C GLU A 45 -7.99 8.36 11.16
N ASP A 46 -6.86 8.51 10.50
CA ASP A 46 -6.57 7.88 9.22
C ASP A 46 -5.62 6.69 9.35
N ALA A 47 -5.37 6.22 10.57
CA ALA A 47 -4.40 5.14 10.80
C ALA A 47 -4.75 3.88 10.03
N ASP A 48 -6.04 3.54 9.91
CA ASP A 48 -6.46 2.36 9.15
C ASP A 48 -6.16 2.52 7.66
N PHE A 49 -6.35 3.72 7.13
CA PHE A 49 -6.06 4.02 5.73
C PHE A 49 -4.55 3.89 5.47
N TRP A 50 -3.73 4.50 6.33
CA TRP A 50 -2.27 4.41 6.22
C TRP A 50 -1.80 2.97 6.30
N ALA A 51 -2.36 2.20 7.23
CA ALA A 51 -2.00 0.80 7.40
C ALA A 51 -2.36 -0.03 6.18
N THR A 52 -3.55 0.21 5.59
CA THR A 52 -3.99 -0.52 4.39
C THR A 52 -3.07 -0.22 3.21
N VAL A 53 -2.67 1.04 3.05
CA VAL A 53 -1.71 1.41 2.01
C VAL A 53 -0.41 0.63 2.20
N GLY A 54 0.10 0.56 3.42
CA GLY A 54 1.32 -0.18 3.72
C GLY A 54 1.19 -1.67 3.44
N LEU A 55 0.06 -2.25 3.82
CA LEU A 55 -0.19 -3.68 3.60
C LEU A 55 -0.19 -4.05 2.12
N LEU A 56 -0.73 -3.18 1.28
CA LEU A 56 -0.95 -3.46 -0.14
C LEU A 56 0.10 -2.86 -1.07
N HIS A 57 1.11 -2.18 -0.54
CA HIS A 57 2.04 -1.44 -1.40
C HIS A 57 2.79 -2.32 -2.42
N ASP A 58 3.03 -3.58 -2.09
CA ASP A 58 3.71 -4.53 -2.97
C ASP A 58 2.79 -5.66 -3.46
N VAL A 59 1.47 -5.41 -3.51
CA VAL A 59 0.50 -6.46 -3.83
C VAL A 59 0.76 -7.14 -5.18
N ASP A 60 1.34 -6.42 -6.12
CA ASP A 60 1.60 -6.92 -7.47
C ASP A 60 3.03 -7.42 -7.70
N PHE A 61 3.89 -7.32 -6.70
CA PHE A 61 5.32 -7.58 -6.91
C PHE A 61 5.64 -9.05 -7.23
N GLU A 62 5.06 -9.99 -6.50
CA GLU A 62 5.39 -11.39 -6.67
C GLU A 62 5.05 -11.95 -8.05
N LYS A 63 3.86 -11.62 -8.55
CA LYS A 63 3.40 -12.12 -9.84
C LYS A 63 3.85 -11.28 -11.03
N TRP A 64 4.01 -9.99 -10.82
CA TRP A 64 4.36 -9.06 -11.90
C TRP A 64 5.50 -8.15 -11.49
N PRO A 65 6.68 -8.70 -11.18
CA PRO A 65 7.81 -7.87 -10.72
C PRO A 65 8.24 -6.81 -11.73
N GLU A 66 8.09 -7.08 -13.03
CA GLU A 66 8.45 -6.13 -14.07
C GLU A 66 7.34 -5.09 -14.32
N GLU A 67 6.14 -5.33 -13.79
CA GLU A 67 5.01 -4.44 -13.92
C GLU A 67 4.55 -3.93 -12.54
N HIS A 68 5.45 -3.92 -11.57
CA HIS A 68 5.17 -3.42 -10.23
C HIS A 68 4.67 -1.98 -10.31
N CYS A 69 3.64 -1.65 -9.54
CA CYS A 69 2.92 -0.38 -9.55
C CYS A 69 2.06 -0.18 -10.80
N ILE A 70 2.21 -0.99 -11.84
CA ILE A 70 1.39 -0.91 -13.04
C ILE A 70 0.16 -1.81 -12.88
N LYS A 71 0.36 -2.99 -12.31
CA LYS A 71 -0.75 -3.93 -12.08
C LYS A 71 -1.55 -3.60 -10.82
N ALA A 72 -0.92 -2.96 -9.83
CA ALA A 72 -1.59 -2.65 -8.57
C ALA A 72 -2.93 -1.94 -8.73
N PRO A 73 -3.08 -0.93 -9.61
CA PRO A 73 -4.38 -0.28 -9.76
C PRO A 73 -5.52 -1.24 -10.10
N GLU A 74 -5.28 -2.19 -11.00
CA GLU A 74 -6.31 -3.18 -11.36
C GLU A 74 -6.69 -4.03 -10.17
N LEU A 75 -5.68 -4.52 -9.44
CA LEU A 75 -5.91 -5.41 -8.31
C LEU A 75 -6.65 -4.70 -7.18
N LEU A 76 -6.29 -3.46 -6.93
CA LEU A 76 -6.92 -2.67 -5.87
C LEU A 76 -8.36 -2.32 -6.21
N ARG A 77 -8.67 -2.11 -7.50
CA ARG A 77 -10.03 -1.83 -7.93
C ARG A 77 -10.94 -3.04 -7.76
N GLU A 78 -10.39 -4.25 -7.77
CA GLU A 78 -11.17 -5.46 -7.54
C GLU A 78 -11.90 -5.45 -6.19
N ILE A 79 -11.30 -4.84 -5.17
CA ILE A 79 -11.89 -4.78 -3.84
C ILE A 79 -12.42 -3.41 -3.49
N GLY A 80 -12.60 -2.55 -4.49
CA GLY A 80 -13.25 -1.25 -4.30
C GLY A 80 -12.41 -0.18 -3.63
N CYS A 81 -11.09 -0.24 -3.77
CA CYS A 81 -10.21 0.79 -3.22
C CYS A 81 -10.45 2.13 -3.92
N SER A 82 -10.35 3.22 -3.15
CA SER A 82 -10.49 4.56 -3.70
C SER A 82 -9.28 4.91 -4.57
N GLU A 83 -9.47 5.87 -5.48
CA GLU A 83 -8.35 6.34 -6.31
C GLU A 83 -7.27 6.98 -5.45
N GLU A 84 -7.63 7.57 -4.32
CA GLU A 84 -6.67 8.13 -3.37
C GLU A 84 -5.76 7.03 -2.80
N LEU A 85 -6.33 5.89 -2.45
CA LEU A 85 -5.57 4.75 -1.94
C LEU A 85 -4.66 4.18 -3.04
N ILE A 86 -5.17 4.07 -4.26
CA ILE A 86 -4.42 3.56 -5.41
C ILE A 86 -3.21 4.47 -5.69
N HIS A 87 -3.42 5.79 -5.68
CA HIS A 87 -2.33 6.75 -5.86
C HIS A 87 -1.27 6.57 -4.78
N ALA A 88 -1.70 6.41 -3.54
CA ALA A 88 -0.79 6.24 -2.41
C ALA A 88 0.07 4.98 -2.58
N VAL A 89 -0.55 3.87 -2.98
CA VAL A 89 0.19 2.62 -3.20
C VAL A 89 1.20 2.78 -4.33
N CYS A 90 0.79 3.37 -5.45
CA CYS A 90 1.65 3.49 -6.62
C CYS A 90 2.82 4.44 -6.39
N SER A 91 2.62 5.50 -5.59
CA SER A 91 3.64 6.53 -5.41
C SER A 91 4.93 6.02 -4.74
N HIS A 92 4.88 4.88 -4.05
CA HIS A 92 6.09 4.35 -3.40
C HIS A 92 7.15 3.91 -4.41
N GLY A 93 6.76 3.66 -5.66
CA GLY A 93 7.69 3.28 -6.72
C GLY A 93 8.17 4.46 -7.58
N TYR A 94 7.90 5.69 -7.14
CA TYR A 94 8.26 6.87 -7.90
C TYR A 94 9.74 6.90 -8.25
N GLY A 95 10.02 7.16 -9.51
CA GLY A 95 11.40 7.25 -10.01
C GLY A 95 12.04 5.91 -10.34
N ILE A 96 11.43 4.80 -9.94
CA ILE A 96 11.96 3.46 -10.19
C ILE A 96 11.03 2.68 -11.12
N CYS A 97 9.77 2.54 -10.75
CA CYS A 97 8.82 1.76 -11.55
C CYS A 97 7.60 2.53 -12.02
N CYS A 98 7.43 3.77 -11.61
CA CYS A 98 6.32 4.60 -12.09
C CYS A 98 6.64 6.08 -11.96
N ASP A 99 5.79 6.91 -12.57
CA ASP A 99 5.96 8.38 -12.55
C ASP A 99 5.00 9.06 -11.58
N VAL A 100 4.33 8.28 -10.71
CA VAL A 100 3.40 8.83 -9.73
C VAL A 100 4.18 9.42 -8.56
N GLU A 101 4.24 10.74 -8.48
CA GLU A 101 5.01 11.43 -7.44
C GLU A 101 4.27 11.44 -6.10
N PRO A 102 4.96 11.16 -4.99
CA PRO A 102 4.34 11.27 -3.66
C PRO A 102 3.93 12.72 -3.39
N GLU A 103 2.65 12.93 -3.10
CA GLU A 103 2.11 14.26 -2.83
C GLU A 103 1.67 14.43 -1.38
N HIS A 104 0.99 13.43 -0.84
CA HIS A 104 0.52 13.47 0.54
C HIS A 104 1.65 13.07 1.48
N GLU A 105 1.63 13.59 2.71
CA GLU A 105 2.64 13.23 3.71
C GLU A 105 2.71 11.72 3.92
N MET A 106 1.56 11.05 3.92
CA MET A 106 1.49 9.60 4.01
C MET A 106 2.30 8.91 2.91
N GLU A 107 2.21 9.42 1.67
CA GLU A 107 2.93 8.86 0.54
C GLU A 107 4.43 9.06 0.67
N LYS A 108 4.83 10.19 1.21
CA LYS A 108 6.24 10.47 1.46
C LYS A 108 6.79 9.59 2.57
N VAL A 109 5.98 9.34 3.60
CA VAL A 109 6.36 8.43 4.69
C VAL A 109 6.52 7.01 4.16
N LEU A 110 5.58 6.55 3.34
CA LEU A 110 5.67 5.21 2.76
C LEU A 110 6.92 5.08 1.88
N PHE A 111 7.20 6.07 1.07
CA PHE A 111 8.36 6.08 0.19
C PHE A 111 9.65 5.91 1.00
N ALA A 112 9.76 6.63 2.12
CA ALA A 112 10.93 6.55 2.99
C ALA A 112 10.96 5.26 3.81
N ALA A 113 9.81 4.83 4.33
CA ALA A 113 9.74 3.67 5.22
C ALA A 113 9.98 2.35 4.48
N ASP A 114 9.65 2.29 3.20
CA ASP A 114 9.80 1.09 2.39
C ASP A 114 11.26 0.79 2.06
N GLU A 115 12.13 1.73 2.28
CA GLU A 115 13.56 1.50 2.13
C GLU A 115 14.09 0.65 3.29
#